data_b44361381b54f37d8eed9cc547069ef2
#
_entry.id   b44361381b54f37d8eed9cc547069ef2
#
_cell.length_a   1.000
_cell.length_b   1.000
_cell.length_c   1.000
_cell.angle_alpha   90.00
_cell.angle_beta   90.00
_cell.angle_gamma   90.00
#
_symmetry.space_group_name_H-M   'P 1'
#
loop_
_entity.id
_entity.type
_entity.pdbx_description
1 polymer ?
#
loop_
_entity_poly.entity_id
_entity_poly.type
_entity_poly.pdbx_seq_one_letter_code
_entity_poly.pdbx_strand_id
1 'polypeptide(L)'
;VISLPAGAGIADISRADASSGLRQALTDGSAAAVKMLSAENGYFGNAKVRIPLPPSLQRIEGAMRMMGMKKQADELVLSMNRAAEAAAPEAKQLLVDAVKKMSVQDARGILSGGDTAATEYF
;
A
#
# COMPACT_ATOMS: atom_id res chain seq x y z
N VAL A 1 -7.88 8.75 18.35
CA VAL A 1 -6.69 9.34 19.00
C VAL A 1 -6.64 8.86 20.44
N ILE A 2 -5.56 8.18 20.80
CA ILE A 2 -5.35 7.75 22.18
C ILE A 2 -4.76 8.92 22.94
N SER A 3 -5.50 9.40 23.92
CA SER A 3 -5.01 10.44 24.82
C SER A 3 -4.18 9.79 25.92
N LEU A 4 -2.95 10.23 26.10
CA LEU A 4 -2.14 9.82 27.23
C LEU A 4 -2.55 10.63 28.48
N PRO A 5 -2.57 10.01 29.65
CA PRO A 5 -2.87 10.74 30.89
C PRO A 5 -1.88 11.89 31.11
N ALA A 6 -2.34 12.96 31.75
CA ALA A 6 -1.46 14.03 32.16
C ALA A 6 -0.39 13.49 33.14
N GLY A 7 0.88 13.73 32.85
CA GLY A 7 2.00 13.18 33.61
C GLY A 7 2.60 11.91 33.03
N ALA A 8 1.88 11.21 32.13
CA ALA A 8 2.46 10.14 31.33
C ALA A 8 2.91 10.74 29.99
N GLY A 9 4.17 11.08 29.87
CA GLY A 9 4.74 11.59 28.64
C GLY A 9 5.17 10.47 27.71
N ILE A 10 5.57 10.84 26.49
CA ILE A 10 6.16 9.91 25.51
C ILE A 10 7.36 9.18 26.14
N ALA A 11 8.08 9.81 27.05
CA ALA A 11 9.22 9.22 27.74
C ALA A 11 8.83 8.02 28.63
N ASP A 12 7.57 7.93 29.07
CA ASP A 12 7.08 6.81 29.87
C ASP A 12 6.66 5.60 29.03
N ILE A 13 6.57 5.78 27.72
CA ILE A 13 6.28 4.68 26.79
C ILE A 13 7.57 3.92 26.55
N SER A 14 7.62 2.64 26.93
CA SER A 14 8.80 1.82 26.68
C SER A 14 9.02 1.64 25.18
N ARG A 15 10.27 1.34 24.80
CA ARG A 15 10.61 1.04 23.41
C ARG A 15 9.86 -0.18 22.91
N ALA A 16 9.63 -1.16 23.79
CA ALA A 16 8.86 -2.35 23.45
C ALA A 16 7.40 -2.01 23.16
N ASP A 17 6.80 -1.11 23.95
CA ASP A 17 5.42 -0.66 23.75
C ASP A 17 5.28 0.15 22.47
N ALA A 18 6.21 1.04 22.15
CA ALA A 18 6.22 1.80 20.92
C ALA A 18 6.37 0.88 19.69
N SER A 19 7.24 -0.11 19.78
CA SER A 19 7.45 -1.11 18.74
C SER A 19 6.20 -1.97 18.52
N SER A 20 5.56 -2.40 19.61
CA SER A 20 4.31 -3.18 19.56
C SER A 20 3.17 -2.37 18.94
N GLY A 21 3.03 -1.10 19.33
CA GLY A 21 2.04 -0.20 18.77
C GLY A 21 2.24 0.02 17.26
N LEU A 22 3.48 0.20 16.82
CA LEU A 22 3.80 0.35 15.41
C LEU A 22 3.47 -0.92 14.63
N ARG A 23 3.84 -2.09 15.14
CA ARG A 23 3.52 -3.37 14.49
C ARG A 23 2.02 -3.53 14.33
N GLN A 24 1.24 -3.22 15.36
CA GLN A 24 -0.21 -3.29 15.31
C GLN A 24 -0.76 -2.34 14.25
N ALA A 25 -0.29 -1.10 14.22
CA ALA A 25 -0.72 -0.12 13.24
C ALA A 25 -0.41 -0.56 11.80
N LEU A 26 0.78 -1.10 11.57
CA LEU A 26 1.19 -1.57 10.24
C LEU A 26 0.42 -2.83 9.81
N THR A 27 0.13 -3.72 10.75
CA THR A 27 -0.69 -4.91 10.49
C THR A 27 -2.11 -4.50 10.11
N ASP A 28 -2.73 -3.61 10.88
CA ASP A 28 -4.09 -3.12 10.61
C ASP A 28 -4.14 -2.32 9.31
N GLY A 29 -3.15 -1.48 9.08
CA GLY A 29 -3.03 -0.69 7.86
C GLY A 29 -2.86 -1.58 6.62
N SER A 30 -2.03 -2.61 6.71
CA SER A 30 -1.83 -3.58 5.63
C SER A 30 -3.13 -4.32 5.30
N ALA A 31 -3.85 -4.77 6.33
CA ALA A 31 -5.13 -5.45 6.13
C ALA A 31 -6.17 -4.53 5.49
N ALA A 32 -6.26 -3.28 5.94
CA ALA A 32 -7.17 -2.30 5.39
C ALA A 32 -6.83 -1.96 3.93
N ALA A 33 -5.56 -1.75 3.63
CA ALA A 33 -5.09 -1.46 2.28
C ALA A 33 -5.41 -2.61 1.32
N VAL A 34 -5.13 -3.84 1.72
CA VAL A 34 -5.43 -5.02 0.91
C VAL A 34 -6.92 -5.15 0.67
N LYS A 35 -7.75 -4.92 1.70
CA LYS A 35 -9.19 -4.97 1.57
C LYS A 35 -9.71 -3.94 0.55
N MET A 36 -9.21 -2.72 0.60
CA MET A 36 -9.57 -1.66 -0.34
C MET A 36 -9.13 -1.97 -1.77
N LEU A 37 -7.89 -2.41 -1.94
CA LEU A 37 -7.28 -2.62 -3.25
C LEU A 37 -7.78 -3.89 -3.93
N SER A 38 -8.16 -4.92 -3.16
CA SER A 38 -8.69 -6.17 -3.69
C SER A 38 -10.15 -6.10 -4.10
N ALA A 39 -10.86 -5.05 -3.69
CA ALA A 39 -12.25 -4.85 -4.09
C ALA A 39 -12.34 -4.48 -5.57
N GLU A 40 -13.51 -4.72 -6.18
CA GLU A 40 -13.76 -4.25 -7.54
C GLU A 40 -13.55 -2.73 -7.60
N ASN A 41 -12.81 -2.27 -8.61
CA ASN A 41 -12.40 -0.87 -8.75
C ASN A 41 -11.43 -0.36 -7.67
N GLY A 42 -10.87 -1.23 -6.85
CA GLY A 42 -9.87 -0.84 -5.85
C GLY A 42 -8.63 -0.20 -6.48
N TYR A 43 -8.20 -0.72 -7.62
CA TYR A 43 -7.16 -0.10 -8.45
C TYR A 43 -7.76 0.75 -9.56
N PHE A 44 -8.66 0.18 -10.34
CA PHE A 44 -9.19 0.83 -11.53
C PHE A 44 -9.96 2.13 -11.22
N GLY A 45 -10.73 2.13 -10.15
CA GLY A 45 -11.53 3.28 -9.71
C GLY A 45 -10.79 4.27 -8.82
N ASN A 46 -9.53 4.03 -8.49
CA ASN A 46 -8.74 4.88 -7.60
C ASN A 46 -7.62 5.55 -8.37
N ALA A 47 -7.77 6.85 -8.62
CA ALA A 47 -6.81 7.63 -9.41
C ALA A 47 -5.38 7.61 -8.83
N LYS A 48 -5.23 7.42 -7.51
CA LYS A 48 -3.92 7.40 -6.85
C LYS A 48 -3.12 6.13 -7.15
N VAL A 49 -3.80 5.02 -7.40
CA VAL A 49 -3.15 3.72 -7.59
C VAL A 49 -3.45 3.08 -8.93
N ARG A 50 -4.39 3.63 -9.70
CA ARG A 50 -4.74 3.13 -11.03
C ARG A 50 -3.49 2.98 -11.89
N ILE A 51 -3.34 1.82 -12.49
CA ILE A 51 -2.18 1.47 -13.31
C ILE A 51 -2.45 1.92 -14.75
N PRO A 52 -1.68 2.90 -15.27
CA PRO A 52 -1.76 3.28 -16.68
C PRO A 52 -0.92 2.32 -17.51
N LEU A 53 -1.05 2.38 -18.84
CA LEU A 53 -0.13 1.70 -19.71
C LEU A 53 1.30 2.21 -19.50
N PRO A 54 2.32 1.33 -19.52
CA PRO A 54 3.71 1.74 -19.49
C PRO A 54 4.04 2.73 -20.62
N PRO A 55 5.00 3.64 -20.44
CA PRO A 55 5.35 4.62 -21.47
C PRO A 55 5.68 4.00 -22.82
N SER A 56 6.30 2.82 -22.84
CA SER A 56 6.62 2.09 -24.06
C SER A 56 5.38 1.67 -24.84
N LEU A 57 4.23 1.51 -24.19
CA LEU A 57 2.98 1.09 -24.79
C LEU A 57 2.03 2.26 -25.04
N GLN A 58 2.31 3.44 -24.54
CA GLN A 58 1.45 4.63 -24.70
C GLN A 58 1.39 5.08 -26.16
N ARG A 59 2.46 4.92 -26.92
CA ARG A 59 2.48 5.20 -28.36
C ARG A 59 1.55 4.26 -29.11
N ILE A 60 1.54 2.98 -28.73
CA ILE A 60 0.67 1.96 -29.30
C ILE A 60 -0.78 2.28 -28.97
N GLU A 61 -1.05 2.71 -27.73
CA GLU A 61 -2.37 3.14 -27.32
C GLU A 61 -2.87 4.30 -28.17
N GLY A 62 -2.03 5.32 -28.39
CA GLY A 62 -2.38 6.47 -29.23
C GLY A 62 -2.73 6.04 -30.65
N ALA A 63 -1.93 5.16 -31.26
CA ALA A 63 -2.18 4.61 -32.59
C ALA A 63 -3.48 3.81 -32.63
N MET A 64 -3.75 2.98 -31.61
CA MET A 64 -5.00 2.21 -31.52
C MET A 64 -6.22 3.14 -31.47
N ARG A 65 -6.16 4.20 -30.67
CA ARG A 65 -7.25 5.18 -30.57
C ARG A 65 -7.49 5.89 -31.89
N MET A 66 -6.44 6.26 -32.62
CA MET A 66 -6.54 6.88 -33.93
C MET A 66 -7.11 5.93 -34.98
N MET A 67 -6.88 4.62 -34.84
CA MET A 67 -7.41 3.59 -35.76
C MET A 67 -8.83 3.12 -35.37
N GLY A 68 -9.48 3.77 -34.42
CA GLY A 68 -10.82 3.38 -33.96
C GLY A 68 -10.82 2.20 -33.00
N MET A 69 -9.67 1.87 -32.40
CA MET A 69 -9.52 0.76 -31.46
C MET A 69 -9.51 1.23 -30.00
N LYS A 70 -10.25 2.30 -29.70
CA LYS A 70 -10.34 2.87 -28.35
C LYS A 70 -10.82 1.83 -27.33
N LYS A 71 -11.83 1.04 -27.69
CA LYS A 71 -12.39 0.01 -26.82
C LYS A 71 -11.33 -1.00 -26.40
N GLN A 72 -10.51 -1.46 -27.33
CA GLN A 72 -9.46 -2.42 -27.05
C GLN A 72 -8.38 -1.84 -26.14
N ALA A 73 -8.02 -0.57 -26.34
CA ALA A 73 -7.07 0.12 -25.48
C ALA A 73 -7.61 0.26 -24.06
N ASP A 74 -8.88 0.62 -23.90
CA ASP A 74 -9.52 0.75 -22.59
C ASP A 74 -9.64 -0.61 -21.90
N GLU A 75 -9.95 -1.67 -22.64
CA GLU A 75 -10.00 -3.04 -22.12
C GLU A 75 -8.65 -3.52 -21.61
N LEU A 76 -7.56 -3.14 -22.27
CA LEU A 76 -6.22 -3.50 -21.85
C LEU A 76 -5.90 -2.85 -20.47
N VAL A 77 -6.17 -1.56 -20.33
CA VAL A 77 -5.96 -0.86 -19.06
C VAL A 77 -6.84 -1.47 -17.96
N LEU A 78 -8.10 -1.76 -18.26
CA LEU A 78 -9.01 -2.40 -17.33
C LEU A 78 -8.47 -3.77 -16.89
N SER A 79 -8.03 -4.60 -17.82
CA SER A 79 -7.50 -5.93 -17.52
C SER A 79 -6.30 -5.87 -16.60
N MET A 80 -5.38 -4.93 -16.81
CA MET A 80 -4.21 -4.75 -15.96
C MET A 80 -4.62 -4.40 -14.52
N ASN A 81 -5.58 -3.49 -14.37
CA ASN A 81 -6.05 -3.08 -13.05
C ASN A 81 -6.85 -4.20 -12.36
N ARG A 82 -7.66 -4.95 -13.10
CA ARG A 82 -8.37 -6.12 -12.55
C ARG A 82 -7.40 -7.21 -12.10
N ALA A 83 -6.33 -7.41 -12.84
CA ALA A 83 -5.28 -8.36 -12.43
C ALA A 83 -4.61 -7.92 -11.11
N ALA A 84 -4.35 -6.63 -10.95
CA ALA A 84 -3.81 -6.08 -9.71
C ALA A 84 -4.79 -6.26 -8.53
N GLU A 85 -6.07 -5.99 -8.75
CA GLU A 85 -7.11 -6.22 -7.74
C GLU A 85 -7.19 -7.69 -7.32
N ALA A 86 -7.09 -8.60 -8.27
CA ALA A 86 -7.11 -10.04 -8.01
C ALA A 86 -5.84 -10.51 -7.28
N ALA A 87 -4.70 -9.89 -7.52
CA ALA A 87 -3.43 -10.24 -6.89
C ALA A 87 -3.25 -9.62 -5.49
N ALA A 88 -3.95 -8.53 -5.18
CA ALA A 88 -3.79 -7.80 -3.92
C ALA A 88 -3.95 -8.68 -2.67
N PRO A 89 -4.88 -9.64 -2.58
CA PRO A 89 -5.00 -10.48 -1.39
C PRO A 89 -3.74 -11.28 -1.06
N GLU A 90 -2.94 -11.64 -2.05
CA GLU A 90 -1.69 -12.38 -1.84
C GLU A 90 -0.64 -11.52 -1.12
N ALA A 91 -0.69 -10.21 -1.30
CA ALA A 91 0.23 -9.29 -0.65
C ALA A 91 0.03 -9.22 0.86
N LYS A 92 -1.18 -9.50 1.36
CA LYS A 92 -1.49 -9.40 2.79
C LYS A 92 -0.56 -10.24 3.63
N GLN A 93 -0.37 -11.49 3.26
CA GLN A 93 0.48 -12.41 4.04
C GLN A 93 1.94 -11.94 4.03
N LEU A 94 2.42 -11.48 2.89
CA LEU A 94 3.78 -10.98 2.77
C LEU A 94 4.01 -9.74 3.65
N LEU A 95 3.06 -8.83 3.65
CA LEU A 95 3.13 -7.61 4.47
C LEU A 95 3.07 -7.93 5.96
N VAL A 96 2.15 -8.80 6.37
CA VAL A 96 2.00 -9.22 7.77
C VAL A 96 3.25 -9.96 8.23
N ASP A 97 3.82 -10.84 7.41
CA ASP A 97 5.04 -11.55 7.75
C ASP A 97 6.23 -10.60 7.90
N ALA A 98 6.33 -9.58 7.07
CA ALA A 98 7.35 -8.55 7.20
C ALA A 98 7.22 -7.81 8.53
N VAL A 99 6.00 -7.49 8.95
CA VAL A 99 5.75 -6.86 10.25
C VAL A 99 6.15 -7.77 11.41
N LYS A 100 5.83 -9.06 11.33
CA LYS A 100 6.20 -10.03 12.37
C LYS A 100 7.71 -10.17 12.55
N LYS A 101 8.47 -10.00 11.48
CA LYS A 101 9.94 -10.08 11.51
C LYS A 101 10.60 -8.79 11.96
N MET A 102 9.84 -7.74 12.16
CA MET A 102 10.36 -6.44 12.55
C MET A 102 10.99 -6.50 13.94
N SER A 103 12.25 -6.07 14.05
CA SER A 103 12.95 -5.92 15.33
C SER A 103 12.56 -4.60 16.01
N VAL A 104 12.89 -4.46 17.29
CA VAL A 104 12.73 -3.20 18.00
C VAL A 104 13.56 -2.10 17.33
N GLN A 105 14.75 -2.44 16.85
CA GLN A 105 15.61 -1.49 16.15
C GLN A 105 14.99 -1.03 14.82
N ASP A 106 14.41 -1.94 14.06
CA ASP A 106 13.68 -1.60 12.84
C ASP A 106 12.53 -0.64 13.14
N ALA A 107 11.76 -0.93 14.17
CA ALA A 107 10.64 -0.10 14.58
C ALA A 107 11.09 1.32 14.97
N ARG A 108 12.20 1.42 15.69
CA ARG A 108 12.78 2.73 16.02
C ARG A 108 13.20 3.51 14.81
N GLY A 109 13.80 2.83 13.83
CA GLY A 109 14.19 3.44 12.57
C GLY A 109 12.99 4.01 11.80
N ILE A 110 11.87 3.29 11.81
CA ILE A 110 10.63 3.75 11.17
C ILE A 110 10.04 4.94 11.92
N LEU A 111 9.94 4.85 13.25
CA LEU A 111 9.34 5.90 14.07
C LEU A 111 10.13 7.21 14.04
N SER A 112 11.44 7.14 13.89
CA SER A 112 12.31 8.31 13.80
C SER A 112 12.62 8.72 12.35
N GLY A 113 12.15 7.96 11.37
CA GLY A 113 12.41 8.21 9.97
C GLY A 113 11.42 9.20 9.34
N GLY A 114 11.60 9.44 8.04
CA GLY A 114 10.73 10.33 7.27
C GLY A 114 9.41 9.67 6.86
N ASP A 115 8.68 10.35 6.02
CA ASP A 115 7.32 9.97 5.60
C ASP A 115 7.25 8.60 4.89
N THR A 116 8.36 8.17 4.28
CA THR A 116 8.41 6.91 3.53
C THR A 116 9.12 5.78 4.29
N ALA A 117 9.49 5.97 5.55
CA ALA A 117 10.30 5.01 6.29
C ALA A 117 9.63 3.63 6.40
N ALA A 118 8.33 3.58 6.65
CA ALA A 118 7.60 2.31 6.70
C ALA A 118 7.57 1.61 5.34
N THR A 119 7.32 2.36 4.28
CA THR A 119 7.31 1.83 2.92
C THR A 119 8.68 1.28 2.53
N GLU A 120 9.75 1.98 2.88
CA GLU A 120 11.11 1.54 2.62
C GLU A 120 11.47 0.27 3.38
N TYR A 121 10.93 0.10 4.59
CA TYR A 121 11.12 -1.12 5.36
C TYR A 121 10.52 -2.34 4.63
N PHE A 122 9.32 -2.19 4.10
CA PHE A 122 8.67 -3.25 3.34
C PHE A 122 9.40 -3.53 2.02
#